data_4caf3a06706e8f12d5f75a7e68eb0986
#
_entry.id   4caf3a06706e8f12d5f75a7e68eb0986
#
_cell.length_a   1.000
_cell.length_b   1.000
_cell.length_c   1.000
_cell.angle_alpha   90.00
_cell.angle_beta   90.00
_cell.angle_gamma   90.00
#
_symmetry.space_group_name_H-M   'P 1'
#
loop_
_entity.id
_entity.type
_entity.pdbx_description
1 polymer ?
#
loop_
_entity_poly.entity_id
_entity_poly.type
_entity_poly.pdbx_seq_one_letter_code
_entity_poly.pdbx_strand_id
1 'polypeptide(L)'
;MKSVKKGAIVFGVIAVAALLLVAVGCDKGAVPTPAGTEDAAVKKEEKKIAGLYDIKPQPLHSVAECAQCHIGVFDRIKDAGGKHQIECVECHTQFHMFNPKKRPYETVIPQCETCHGVLHGKGTKETPLVDCASCHTDPHAPLIIPGEALSNNACMSCHTKETKQITDNISRHTTEVACADCHHVEHGYIPQCNECHESHSPEHKMDDAACMSCHPVHMPSKITYSEEDTPSLICAGCHNQAYDLLQNNITKHTDVKCSECHSVHKRIPLCSECHGAPHSKRMMQDTSKCGDCHSIAHNLPVS
;
A
#
# COMPACT_ATOMS: atom_id res chain seq x y z
N MET A 1 40.69 8.68 -5.60
CA MET A 1 41.46 7.43 -5.44
C MET A 1 41.46 7.05 -3.95
N LYS A 2 40.60 6.14 -3.52
CA LYS A 2 40.77 5.34 -2.30
C LYS A 2 39.97 4.04 -2.47
N SER A 3 40.70 2.95 -2.32
CA SER A 3 40.38 1.56 -2.60
C SER A 3 39.28 1.01 -1.72
N VAL A 4 38.32 0.29 -2.33
CA VAL A 4 37.31 -0.53 -1.63
C VAL A 4 37.85 -1.94 -1.47
N LYS A 5 38.01 -2.39 -0.23
CA LYS A 5 38.44 -3.76 0.11
C LYS A 5 37.26 -4.73 0.00
N LYS A 6 37.43 -5.76 -0.84
CA LYS A 6 36.52 -6.91 -0.94
C LYS A 6 36.65 -7.79 0.30
N GLY A 7 35.58 -8.01 1.03
CA GLY A 7 35.48 -9.01 2.09
C GLY A 7 35.12 -10.38 1.53
N ALA A 8 35.91 -11.40 1.86
CA ALA A 8 35.72 -12.77 1.44
C ALA A 8 34.60 -13.44 2.26
N ILE A 9 33.71 -14.15 1.58
CA ILE A 9 32.68 -15.00 2.17
C ILE A 9 33.25 -16.40 2.37
N VAL A 10 33.25 -16.87 3.60
CA VAL A 10 33.66 -18.21 4.00
C VAL A 10 32.51 -19.19 3.75
N PHE A 11 32.76 -20.22 2.94
CA PHE A 11 31.83 -21.34 2.74
C PHE A 11 31.87 -22.27 3.96
N GLY A 12 30.74 -22.44 4.64
CA GLY A 12 30.54 -23.44 5.68
C GLY A 12 30.15 -24.78 5.05
N VAL A 13 30.84 -25.82 5.46
CA VAL A 13 30.74 -27.21 5.04
C VAL A 13 29.41 -27.81 5.52
N ILE A 14 28.65 -28.42 4.61
CA ILE A 14 27.43 -29.18 4.88
C ILE A 14 27.77 -30.61 5.23
N ALA A 15 27.36 -31.04 6.42
CA ALA A 15 27.45 -32.43 6.86
C ALA A 15 26.39 -33.30 6.15
N VAL A 16 26.87 -34.39 5.55
CA VAL A 16 26.04 -35.43 4.91
C VAL A 16 25.50 -36.35 6.00
N ALA A 17 24.16 -36.37 6.15
CA ALA A 17 23.50 -37.39 6.98
C ALA A 17 23.12 -38.58 6.10
N ALA A 18 23.64 -39.76 6.50
CA ALA A 18 23.42 -41.04 5.83
C ALA A 18 22.00 -41.52 6.03
N LEU A 19 21.32 -41.85 4.93
CA LEU A 19 20.00 -42.47 4.93
C LEU A 19 20.16 -43.99 5.10
N LEU A 20 19.69 -44.53 6.21
CA LEU A 20 19.53 -45.99 6.43
C LEU A 20 18.25 -46.44 5.76
N LEU A 21 18.37 -47.18 4.65
CA LEU A 21 17.31 -47.94 4.02
C LEU A 21 17.05 -49.23 4.79
N VAL A 22 15.94 -49.34 5.49
CA VAL A 22 15.42 -50.58 6.03
C VAL A 22 14.57 -51.26 4.97
N ALA A 23 15.07 -52.31 4.35
CA ALA A 23 14.31 -53.19 3.45
C ALA A 23 13.47 -54.12 4.32
N VAL A 24 12.15 -53.98 4.29
CA VAL A 24 11.21 -54.96 4.84
C VAL A 24 10.92 -55.96 3.76
N GLY A 25 11.50 -57.15 3.91
CA GLY A 25 11.21 -58.30 3.04
C GLY A 25 9.80 -58.84 3.27
N CYS A 26 9.00 -58.92 2.23
CA CYS A 26 7.75 -59.68 2.26
C CYS A 26 8.03 -61.19 2.14
N ASP A 27 7.86 -61.87 3.23
CA ASP A 27 7.92 -63.34 3.28
C ASP A 27 6.64 -63.92 2.67
N LYS A 28 6.78 -64.75 1.61
CA LYS A 28 5.68 -65.46 0.98
C LYS A 28 5.43 -66.75 1.77
N GLY A 29 4.57 -66.65 2.77
CA GLY A 29 4.05 -67.83 3.44
C GLY A 29 3.18 -68.69 2.49
N ALA A 30 3.60 -69.88 2.23
CA ALA A 30 2.84 -70.88 1.47
C ALA A 30 1.60 -71.35 2.28
N VAL A 31 0.43 -71.25 1.66
CA VAL A 31 -0.84 -71.76 2.20
C VAL A 31 -0.95 -73.27 1.93
N PRO A 32 -1.18 -74.09 2.93
CA PRO A 32 -1.47 -75.55 2.67
C PRO A 32 -2.87 -75.74 2.13
N THR A 33 -2.98 -76.58 1.12
CA THR A 33 -4.22 -77.05 0.49
C THR A 33 -4.90 -78.11 1.37
N PRO A 34 -6.16 -77.99 1.74
CA PRO A 34 -6.93 -79.12 2.27
C PRO A 34 -7.63 -79.82 1.15
N ALA A 35 -7.56 -81.21 1.21
CA ALA A 35 -8.22 -82.11 0.34
C ALA A 35 -9.75 -82.13 0.52
N GLY A 36 -10.42 -82.44 -0.58
CA GLY A 36 -11.85 -82.31 -0.77
C GLY A 36 -12.77 -83.18 0.11
N THR A 37 -13.99 -82.70 0.18
CA THR A 37 -15.19 -83.54 0.31
C THR A 37 -16.35 -82.87 -0.42
N GLU A 38 -17.17 -83.75 -1.02
CA GLU A 38 -18.19 -83.51 -2.04
C GLU A 38 -19.48 -82.81 -1.52
N ASP A 39 -20.13 -82.15 -2.48
CA ASP A 39 -21.57 -81.89 -2.64
C ASP A 39 -22.46 -81.42 -1.48
N ALA A 40 -22.76 -80.10 -1.54
CA ALA A 40 -24.10 -79.58 -1.31
C ALA A 40 -24.28 -78.29 -2.12
N ALA A 41 -25.09 -78.37 -3.18
CA ALA A 41 -25.47 -77.23 -3.98
C ALA A 41 -26.34 -76.27 -3.17
N VAL A 42 -25.70 -75.32 -2.42
CA VAL A 42 -26.33 -74.13 -1.89
C VAL A 42 -26.17 -73.08 -2.97
N LYS A 43 -27.25 -72.71 -3.65
CA LYS A 43 -27.33 -71.51 -4.46
C LYS A 43 -27.08 -70.31 -3.50
N LYS A 44 -25.82 -69.90 -3.37
CA LYS A 44 -25.49 -68.60 -2.83
C LYS A 44 -25.93 -67.57 -3.89
N GLU A 45 -27.03 -66.86 -3.62
CA GLU A 45 -27.22 -65.55 -4.25
C GLU A 45 -26.01 -64.72 -3.87
N GLU A 46 -25.07 -64.54 -4.78
CA GLU A 46 -24.02 -63.53 -4.68
C GLU A 46 -24.71 -62.18 -4.68
N LYS A 47 -24.93 -61.71 -3.48
CA LYS A 47 -25.26 -60.26 -3.28
C LYS A 47 -24.09 -59.49 -3.86
N LYS A 48 -24.23 -59.07 -5.12
CA LYS A 48 -23.24 -58.28 -5.83
C LYS A 48 -23.02 -56.99 -4.97
N ILE A 49 -21.95 -56.98 -4.20
CA ILE A 49 -21.55 -55.79 -3.49
C ILE A 49 -21.21 -54.80 -4.59
N ALA A 50 -21.98 -53.72 -4.67
CA ALA A 50 -21.71 -52.63 -5.60
C ALA A 50 -20.22 -52.24 -5.48
N GLY A 51 -19.50 -52.41 -6.60
CA GLY A 51 -18.07 -52.08 -6.63
C GLY A 51 -17.88 -50.60 -6.33
N LEU A 52 -16.74 -50.30 -5.81
CA LEU A 52 -16.37 -48.91 -5.48
C LEU A 52 -16.60 -47.92 -6.64
N TYR A 53 -16.57 -48.43 -7.87
CA TYR A 53 -16.74 -47.66 -9.11
C TYR A 53 -18.15 -47.79 -9.74
N ASP A 54 -19.09 -48.47 -9.10
CA ASP A 54 -20.48 -48.61 -9.58
C ASP A 54 -21.34 -47.39 -9.20
N ILE A 55 -20.80 -46.47 -8.35
CA ILE A 55 -21.46 -45.24 -7.97
C ILE A 55 -21.33 -44.26 -9.12
N LYS A 56 -22.47 -43.81 -9.67
CA LYS A 56 -22.45 -42.71 -10.64
C LYS A 56 -21.98 -41.42 -9.96
N PRO A 57 -20.92 -40.77 -10.46
CA PRO A 57 -20.51 -39.48 -9.95
C PRO A 57 -21.67 -38.48 -10.06
N GLN A 58 -21.97 -37.81 -8.98
CA GLN A 58 -22.93 -36.69 -8.99
C GLN A 58 -22.19 -35.44 -9.43
N PRO A 59 -22.81 -34.56 -10.24
CA PRO A 59 -22.23 -33.27 -10.53
C PRO A 59 -22.07 -32.46 -9.25
N LEU A 60 -20.94 -31.77 -9.14
CA LEU A 60 -20.71 -30.80 -8.04
C LEU A 60 -21.53 -29.54 -8.32
N HIS A 61 -22.40 -29.15 -7.40
CA HIS A 61 -23.32 -28.02 -7.59
C HIS A 61 -23.25 -26.97 -6.48
N SER A 62 -22.70 -27.31 -5.32
CA SER A 62 -22.69 -26.39 -4.18
C SER A 62 -21.31 -25.81 -3.93
N VAL A 63 -21.30 -24.61 -3.36
CA VAL A 63 -20.07 -23.93 -2.87
C VAL A 63 -19.28 -24.84 -1.93
N ALA A 64 -19.98 -25.57 -1.03
CA ALA A 64 -19.34 -26.46 -0.06
C ALA A 64 -18.61 -27.64 -0.71
N GLU A 65 -19.16 -28.20 -1.78
CA GLU A 65 -18.51 -29.29 -2.53
C GLU A 65 -17.27 -28.81 -3.27
N CYS A 66 -17.33 -27.64 -3.89
CA CYS A 66 -16.18 -27.01 -4.55
C CYS A 66 -15.08 -26.68 -3.54
N ALA A 67 -15.45 -26.18 -2.37
CA ALA A 67 -14.54 -25.80 -1.30
C ALA A 67 -13.71 -26.96 -0.76
N GLN A 68 -14.18 -28.21 -0.85
CA GLN A 68 -13.41 -29.38 -0.41
C GLN A 68 -12.05 -29.50 -1.10
N CYS A 69 -11.95 -29.04 -2.35
CA CYS A 69 -10.71 -29.03 -3.11
C CYS A 69 -10.15 -27.61 -3.31
N HIS A 70 -11.02 -26.59 -3.32
CA HIS A 70 -10.68 -25.19 -3.60
C HIS A 70 -10.83 -24.30 -2.36
N ILE A 71 -10.37 -24.79 -1.20
CA ILE A 71 -10.56 -24.10 0.08
C ILE A 71 -9.97 -22.66 0.08
N GLY A 72 -8.81 -22.46 -0.51
CA GLY A 72 -8.18 -21.14 -0.58
C GLY A 72 -8.97 -20.13 -1.43
N VAL A 73 -9.66 -20.60 -2.48
CA VAL A 73 -10.55 -19.76 -3.29
C VAL A 73 -11.83 -19.44 -2.50
N PHE A 74 -12.37 -20.44 -1.83
CA PHE A 74 -13.54 -20.27 -0.96
C PHE A 74 -13.30 -19.23 0.13
N ASP A 75 -12.19 -19.35 0.87
CA ASP A 75 -11.84 -18.41 1.93
C ASP A 75 -11.66 -16.99 1.35
N ARG A 76 -11.04 -16.88 0.21
CA ARG A 76 -10.82 -15.59 -0.46
C ARG A 76 -12.12 -14.90 -0.85
N ILE A 77 -13.07 -15.65 -1.45
CA ILE A 77 -14.41 -15.12 -1.76
C ILE A 77 -15.17 -14.75 -0.48
N LYS A 78 -15.11 -15.62 0.53
CA LYS A 78 -15.76 -15.40 1.82
C LYS A 78 -15.27 -14.10 2.48
N ASP A 79 -13.94 -13.86 2.45
CA ASP A 79 -13.34 -12.73 3.16
C ASP A 79 -13.36 -11.44 2.32
N ALA A 80 -13.21 -11.53 1.00
CA ALA A 80 -13.02 -10.37 0.12
C ALA A 80 -13.86 -10.37 -1.17
N GLY A 81 -14.71 -11.37 -1.38
CA GLY A 81 -15.50 -11.49 -2.61
C GLY A 81 -16.62 -10.46 -2.77
N GLY A 82 -17.08 -9.86 -1.66
CA GLY A 82 -18.17 -8.89 -1.70
C GLY A 82 -19.42 -9.47 -2.37
N LYS A 83 -19.92 -8.84 -3.42
CA LYS A 83 -21.08 -9.31 -4.20
C LYS A 83 -20.78 -10.54 -5.08
N HIS A 84 -19.53 -10.98 -5.20
CA HIS A 84 -19.16 -12.23 -5.85
C HIS A 84 -19.31 -13.46 -4.93
N GLN A 85 -19.85 -13.28 -3.72
CA GLN A 85 -20.29 -14.41 -2.86
C GLN A 85 -21.56 -15.05 -3.42
N ILE A 86 -21.44 -15.64 -4.61
CA ILE A 86 -22.48 -16.36 -5.36
C ILE A 86 -22.07 -17.82 -5.55
N GLU A 87 -22.95 -18.64 -6.11
CA GLU A 87 -22.61 -20.03 -6.41
C GLU A 87 -21.47 -20.10 -7.45
N CYS A 88 -20.49 -20.95 -7.20
CA CYS A 88 -19.32 -21.11 -8.07
C CYS A 88 -19.71 -21.43 -9.52
N VAL A 89 -20.79 -22.18 -9.70
CA VAL A 89 -21.32 -22.60 -11.00
C VAL A 89 -21.98 -21.48 -11.80
N GLU A 90 -22.29 -20.35 -11.20
CA GLU A 90 -22.80 -19.17 -11.91
C GLU A 90 -21.72 -18.54 -12.79
N CYS A 91 -20.45 -18.58 -12.34
CA CYS A 91 -19.31 -18.15 -13.12
C CYS A 91 -18.64 -19.31 -13.85
N HIS A 92 -18.43 -20.44 -13.16
CA HIS A 92 -17.74 -21.60 -13.69
C HIS A 92 -18.70 -22.61 -14.30
N THR A 93 -19.25 -22.28 -15.48
CA THR A 93 -20.18 -23.18 -16.20
C THR A 93 -19.50 -24.41 -16.79
N GLN A 94 -18.17 -24.37 -16.95
CA GLN A 94 -17.35 -25.48 -17.48
C GLN A 94 -16.17 -25.74 -16.55
N PHE A 95 -16.43 -26.29 -15.38
CA PHE A 95 -15.39 -26.59 -14.40
C PHE A 95 -14.55 -27.81 -14.77
N HIS A 96 -13.30 -27.86 -14.31
CA HIS A 96 -12.29 -28.87 -14.61
C HIS A 96 -11.96 -29.05 -16.11
N MET A 97 -12.25 -28.04 -16.92
CA MET A 97 -12.05 -28.06 -18.37
C MET A 97 -10.81 -27.28 -18.83
N PHE A 98 -10.08 -26.67 -17.89
CA PHE A 98 -8.89 -25.93 -18.21
C PHE A 98 -7.82 -26.82 -18.85
N ASN A 99 -7.35 -26.41 -20.00
CA ASN A 99 -6.21 -27.02 -20.67
C ASN A 99 -5.42 -25.91 -21.38
N PRO A 100 -4.22 -25.57 -20.90
CA PRO A 100 -3.47 -24.43 -21.40
C PRO A 100 -3.13 -24.48 -22.89
N LYS A 101 -3.14 -25.71 -23.50
CA LYS A 101 -2.87 -25.89 -24.93
C LYS A 101 -4.12 -25.89 -25.81
N LYS A 102 -5.27 -26.29 -25.26
CA LYS A 102 -6.51 -26.49 -26.04
C LYS A 102 -7.63 -25.51 -25.61
N ARG A 103 -7.65 -25.15 -24.35
CA ARG A 103 -8.65 -24.23 -23.75
C ARG A 103 -7.94 -23.28 -22.82
N PRO A 104 -7.42 -22.16 -23.32
CA PRO A 104 -6.81 -21.15 -22.51
C PRO A 104 -7.82 -20.59 -21.50
N TYR A 105 -7.32 -20.00 -20.44
CA TYR A 105 -8.09 -19.56 -19.28
C TYR A 105 -9.23 -18.62 -19.68
N GLU A 106 -8.97 -17.73 -20.61
CA GLU A 106 -9.91 -16.72 -21.12
C GLU A 106 -11.15 -17.31 -21.81
N THR A 107 -11.10 -18.57 -22.21
CA THR A 107 -12.22 -19.26 -22.87
C THR A 107 -13.13 -20.03 -21.92
N VAL A 108 -12.72 -20.19 -20.66
CA VAL A 108 -13.48 -20.96 -19.64
C VAL A 108 -13.99 -20.08 -18.50
N ILE A 109 -13.61 -18.79 -18.48
CA ILE A 109 -14.12 -17.80 -17.55
C ILE A 109 -15.10 -16.89 -18.31
N PRO A 110 -16.24 -16.51 -17.70
CA PRO A 110 -17.12 -15.52 -18.31
C PRO A 110 -16.43 -14.17 -18.40
N GLN A 111 -16.71 -13.43 -19.48
CA GLN A 111 -16.26 -12.06 -19.61
C GLN A 111 -17.00 -11.17 -18.58
N CYS A 112 -16.25 -10.22 -17.99
CA CYS A 112 -16.80 -9.36 -16.94
C CYS A 112 -18.05 -8.60 -17.39
N GLU A 113 -18.09 -8.16 -18.66
CA GLU A 113 -19.20 -7.42 -19.26
C GLU A 113 -20.49 -8.23 -19.32
N THR A 114 -20.44 -9.56 -19.20
CA THR A 114 -21.65 -10.41 -19.19
C THR A 114 -22.58 -10.04 -18.02
N CYS A 115 -22.00 -9.65 -16.88
CA CYS A 115 -22.74 -9.23 -15.69
C CYS A 115 -22.54 -7.75 -15.39
N HIS A 116 -21.38 -7.20 -15.73
CA HIS A 116 -21.02 -5.81 -15.45
C HIS A 116 -21.07 -4.97 -16.71
N GLY A 117 -21.68 -3.80 -16.62
CA GLY A 117 -21.59 -2.79 -17.67
C GLY A 117 -20.24 -2.04 -17.60
N VAL A 118 -20.13 -0.95 -18.36
CA VAL A 118 -18.96 -0.04 -18.31
C VAL A 118 -19.05 0.82 -17.05
N LEU A 119 -18.52 0.32 -15.94
CA LEU A 119 -18.67 0.95 -14.63
C LEU A 119 -17.79 2.20 -14.44
N HIS A 120 -16.59 2.20 -15.01
CA HIS A 120 -15.59 3.28 -14.83
C HIS A 120 -15.49 4.21 -16.07
N GLY A 121 -16.41 4.11 -17.01
CA GLY A 121 -16.29 4.78 -18.31
C GLY A 121 -15.28 4.07 -19.23
N LYS A 122 -14.95 4.73 -20.35
CA LYS A 122 -14.04 4.15 -21.36
C LYS A 122 -12.57 4.43 -21.05
N GLY A 123 -12.26 5.23 -20.04
CA GLY A 123 -10.91 5.72 -19.79
C GLY A 123 -10.43 6.71 -20.86
N THR A 124 -9.12 6.90 -20.93
CA THR A 124 -8.46 7.69 -21.97
C THR A 124 -7.94 6.79 -23.08
N LYS A 125 -7.44 7.39 -24.17
CA LYS A 125 -6.76 6.63 -25.24
C LYS A 125 -5.49 5.95 -24.74
N GLU A 126 -4.80 6.61 -23.82
CA GLU A 126 -3.55 6.14 -23.20
C GLU A 126 -3.79 5.11 -22.10
N THR A 127 -4.95 5.17 -21.46
CA THR A 127 -5.34 4.24 -20.37
C THR A 127 -6.81 3.85 -20.56
N PRO A 128 -7.07 2.90 -21.45
CA PRO A 128 -8.42 2.41 -21.66
C PRO A 128 -8.85 1.58 -20.42
N LEU A 129 -10.01 1.93 -19.83
CA LEU A 129 -10.59 1.23 -18.68
C LEU A 129 -11.51 0.07 -19.12
N VAL A 130 -11.14 -0.62 -20.19
CA VAL A 130 -11.90 -1.74 -20.76
C VAL A 130 -11.31 -3.11 -20.42
N ASP A 131 -10.04 -3.14 -20.01
CA ASP A 131 -9.40 -4.35 -19.49
C ASP A 131 -9.55 -4.42 -17.97
N CYS A 132 -10.63 -5.02 -17.52
CA CYS A 132 -10.95 -5.12 -16.10
C CYS A 132 -9.87 -5.87 -15.31
N ALA A 133 -9.29 -6.92 -15.91
CA ALA A 133 -8.28 -7.76 -15.27
C ALA A 133 -6.93 -7.07 -15.05
N SER A 134 -6.66 -5.96 -15.72
CA SER A 134 -5.45 -5.17 -15.50
C SER A 134 -5.41 -4.51 -14.11
N CYS A 135 -6.60 -4.27 -13.52
CA CYS A 135 -6.74 -3.70 -12.18
C CYS A 135 -7.33 -4.72 -11.21
N HIS A 136 -8.42 -5.40 -11.62
CA HIS A 136 -9.09 -6.43 -10.84
C HIS A 136 -8.44 -7.79 -11.12
N THR A 137 -7.20 -7.97 -10.65
CA THR A 137 -6.36 -9.13 -10.97
C THR A 137 -6.92 -10.45 -10.42
N ASP A 138 -7.80 -10.38 -9.42
CA ASP A 138 -8.45 -11.55 -8.83
C ASP A 138 -9.97 -11.35 -8.76
N PRO A 139 -10.74 -12.05 -9.64
CA PRO A 139 -12.18 -11.98 -9.62
C PRO A 139 -12.84 -12.57 -8.36
N HIS A 140 -12.11 -13.36 -7.57
CA HIS A 140 -12.57 -13.89 -6.29
C HIS A 140 -12.41 -12.91 -5.14
N ALA A 141 -11.62 -11.85 -5.34
CA ALA A 141 -11.43 -10.73 -4.42
C ALA A 141 -11.37 -9.41 -5.20
N PRO A 142 -12.44 -9.02 -5.90
CA PRO A 142 -12.40 -7.98 -6.92
C PRO A 142 -12.14 -6.58 -6.38
N LEU A 143 -12.33 -6.36 -5.08
CA LEU A 143 -12.07 -5.07 -4.45
C LEU A 143 -10.63 -4.93 -3.93
N ILE A 144 -9.87 -6.01 -3.90
CA ILE A 144 -8.45 -5.98 -3.57
C ILE A 144 -7.69 -5.72 -4.87
N ILE A 145 -7.30 -4.49 -5.08
CA ILE A 145 -6.51 -4.05 -6.23
C ILE A 145 -5.09 -3.76 -5.72
N PRO A 146 -4.09 -4.59 -6.07
CA PRO A 146 -2.71 -4.37 -5.62
C PRO A 146 -2.17 -3.04 -6.15
N GLY A 147 -1.62 -2.20 -5.26
CA GLY A 147 -1.10 -0.88 -5.62
C GLY A 147 0.03 -0.97 -6.67
N GLU A 148 0.93 -1.93 -6.49
CA GLU A 148 2.05 -2.18 -7.41
C GLU A 148 1.65 -2.64 -8.82
N ALA A 149 0.44 -3.18 -8.99
CA ALA A 149 -0.09 -3.58 -10.30
C ALA A 149 -0.56 -2.39 -11.13
N LEU A 150 -0.71 -1.21 -10.53
CA LEU A 150 -1.25 -0.02 -11.19
C LEU A 150 -0.13 0.88 -11.71
N SER A 151 -0.22 1.25 -12.99
CA SER A 151 0.63 2.31 -13.53
C SER A 151 0.17 3.69 -13.03
N ASN A 152 1.10 4.66 -12.97
CA ASN A 152 0.74 6.05 -12.65
C ASN A 152 -0.38 6.58 -13.55
N ASN A 153 -0.38 6.24 -14.83
CA ASN A 153 -1.43 6.67 -15.76
C ASN A 153 -2.82 6.10 -15.40
N ALA A 154 -2.87 4.89 -14.88
CA ALA A 154 -4.12 4.31 -14.38
C ALA A 154 -4.67 5.11 -13.19
N CYS A 155 -3.80 5.45 -12.23
CA CYS A 155 -4.18 6.30 -11.09
C CYS A 155 -4.69 7.68 -11.56
N MET A 156 -3.95 8.32 -12.46
CA MET A 156 -4.21 9.66 -12.97
C MET A 156 -5.54 9.78 -13.73
N SER A 157 -6.04 8.70 -14.31
CA SER A 157 -7.31 8.71 -15.05
C SER A 157 -8.53 8.93 -14.16
N CYS A 158 -8.44 8.59 -12.87
CA CYS A 158 -9.50 8.77 -11.87
C CYS A 158 -9.15 9.85 -10.83
N HIS A 159 -7.90 9.89 -10.36
CA HIS A 159 -7.40 10.81 -9.33
C HIS A 159 -6.87 12.12 -9.93
N THR A 160 -7.70 12.81 -10.72
CA THR A 160 -7.29 14.02 -11.45
C THR A 160 -6.93 15.19 -10.55
N LYS A 161 -7.56 15.32 -9.38
CA LYS A 161 -7.27 16.37 -8.40
C LYS A 161 -5.90 16.18 -7.76
N GLU A 162 -5.63 14.98 -7.29
CA GLU A 162 -4.37 14.60 -6.67
C GLU A 162 -3.22 14.71 -7.68
N THR A 163 -3.46 14.24 -8.90
CA THR A 163 -2.54 14.41 -10.03
C THR A 163 -2.18 15.88 -10.25
N LYS A 164 -3.20 16.75 -10.33
CA LYS A 164 -2.98 18.18 -10.51
C LYS A 164 -2.20 18.80 -9.35
N GLN A 165 -2.49 18.40 -8.13
CA GLN A 165 -1.75 18.89 -6.95
C GLN A 165 -0.27 18.55 -7.03
N ILE A 166 0.06 17.29 -7.36
CA ILE A 166 1.46 16.85 -7.50
C ILE A 166 2.16 17.56 -8.65
N THR A 167 1.52 17.64 -9.83
CA THR A 167 2.16 18.23 -11.03
C THR A 167 2.34 19.75 -10.93
N ASP A 168 1.41 20.46 -10.30
CA ASP A 168 1.49 21.89 -10.10
C ASP A 168 2.46 22.30 -8.98
N ASN A 169 2.85 21.37 -8.09
CA ASN A 169 3.70 21.64 -6.94
C ASN A 169 4.90 20.69 -6.92
N ILE A 170 5.86 20.98 -7.77
CA ILE A 170 7.07 20.14 -7.95
C ILE A 170 7.82 19.97 -6.61
N SER A 171 8.06 18.71 -6.27
CA SER A 171 8.79 18.26 -5.09
C SER A 171 9.47 16.94 -5.37
N ARG A 172 10.22 16.38 -4.43
CA ARG A 172 10.77 15.02 -4.56
C ARG A 172 9.67 13.97 -4.70
N HIS A 173 8.49 14.19 -4.11
CA HIS A 173 7.32 13.34 -4.33
C HIS A 173 6.83 13.34 -5.78
N THR A 174 7.13 14.40 -6.55
CA THR A 174 6.79 14.47 -7.97
C THR A 174 7.83 13.78 -8.86
N THR A 175 9.11 13.92 -8.48
CA THR A 175 10.23 13.58 -9.37
C THR A 175 10.88 12.24 -9.06
N GLU A 176 10.76 11.76 -7.82
CA GLU A 176 11.49 10.58 -7.34
C GLU A 176 10.56 9.46 -6.84
N VAL A 177 9.26 9.74 -6.66
CA VAL A 177 8.30 8.82 -6.05
C VAL A 177 7.11 8.59 -6.97
N ALA A 178 6.82 7.34 -7.30
CA ALA A 178 5.61 6.96 -8.04
C ALA A 178 4.39 6.89 -7.09
N CYS A 179 3.17 6.93 -7.66
CA CYS A 179 1.95 6.76 -6.86
C CYS A 179 1.97 5.46 -6.04
N ALA A 180 2.43 4.37 -6.67
CA ALA A 180 2.51 3.05 -6.05
C ALA A 180 3.61 2.91 -5.00
N ASP A 181 4.61 3.80 -4.94
CA ASP A 181 5.62 3.77 -3.88
C ASP A 181 5.04 4.21 -2.53
N CYS A 182 3.99 5.06 -2.57
CA CYS A 182 3.22 5.44 -1.39
C CYS A 182 2.01 4.52 -1.19
N HIS A 183 1.20 4.31 -2.24
CA HIS A 183 0.00 3.48 -2.21
C HIS A 183 0.32 2.04 -2.60
N HIS A 184 1.28 1.40 -1.88
CA HIS A 184 1.94 0.16 -2.31
C HIS A 184 1.21 -1.13 -1.90
N VAL A 185 0.33 -1.08 -0.89
CA VAL A 185 -0.34 -2.30 -0.38
C VAL A 185 -1.51 -2.67 -1.30
N GLU A 186 -2.51 -1.82 -1.35
CA GLU A 186 -3.73 -2.02 -2.15
C GLU A 186 -4.41 -0.68 -2.44
N HIS A 187 -5.34 -0.67 -3.37
CA HIS A 187 -6.13 0.52 -3.65
C HIS A 187 -6.95 0.96 -2.43
N GLY A 188 -6.77 2.21 -2.03
CA GLY A 188 -7.37 2.76 -0.81
C GLY A 188 -6.43 2.74 0.41
N TYR A 189 -5.28 2.07 0.32
CA TYR A 189 -4.26 2.16 1.36
C TYR A 189 -3.66 3.57 1.42
N ILE A 190 -3.61 4.12 2.63
CA ILE A 190 -2.97 5.40 2.93
C ILE A 190 -1.79 5.11 3.85
N PRO A 191 -0.54 5.30 3.37
CA PRO A 191 0.65 5.06 4.17
C PRO A 191 0.79 6.10 5.28
N GLN A 192 1.47 5.73 6.35
CA GLN A 192 1.86 6.67 7.40
C GLN A 192 3.10 7.45 6.96
N CYS A 193 3.15 8.73 7.31
CA CYS A 193 4.29 9.58 6.94
C CYS A 193 5.62 9.03 7.48
N ASN A 194 5.59 8.44 8.67
CA ASN A 194 6.77 7.89 9.35
C ASN A 194 7.28 6.56 8.77
N GLU A 195 6.60 5.97 7.79
CA GLU A 195 7.15 4.83 7.04
C GLU A 195 8.40 5.22 6.23
N CYS A 196 8.48 6.50 5.83
CA CYS A 196 9.59 7.03 5.04
C CYS A 196 10.25 8.26 5.68
N HIS A 197 9.55 8.99 6.54
CA HIS A 197 10.02 10.25 7.11
C HIS A 197 10.23 10.18 8.62
N GLU A 198 11.27 10.88 9.08
CA GLU A 198 11.47 11.19 10.48
C GLU A 198 10.89 12.56 10.79
N SER A 199 10.39 12.75 12.02
CA SER A 199 9.94 14.06 12.49
C SER A 199 11.12 15.04 12.56
N HIS A 200 10.97 16.22 11.98
CA HIS A 200 11.98 17.28 12.06
C HIS A 200 11.99 18.01 13.42
N SER A 201 11.04 17.69 14.30
CA SER A 201 10.99 18.18 15.66
C SER A 201 11.07 16.98 16.63
N PRO A 202 12.27 16.56 17.04
CA PRO A 202 12.46 15.35 17.85
C PRO A 202 11.79 15.42 19.22
N GLU A 203 11.55 16.62 19.75
CA GLU A 203 10.86 16.84 21.01
C GLU A 203 9.32 16.75 20.89
N HIS A 204 8.80 16.80 19.66
CA HIS A 204 7.38 16.65 19.35
C HIS A 204 7.19 15.42 18.45
N LYS A 205 6.74 14.31 19.04
CA LYS A 205 6.27 13.19 18.23
C LYS A 205 5.02 13.64 17.49
N MET A 206 5.14 13.65 16.17
CA MET A 206 4.06 14.06 15.28
C MET A 206 3.43 12.80 14.67
N ASP A 207 2.12 12.69 14.77
CA ASP A 207 1.33 11.74 14.00
C ASP A 207 1.03 12.32 12.60
N ASP A 208 0.40 11.53 11.75
CA ASP A 208 0.09 11.94 10.38
C ASP A 208 -0.82 13.18 10.33
N ALA A 209 -1.74 13.33 11.27
CA ALA A 209 -2.62 14.49 11.34
C ALA A 209 -1.82 15.77 11.63
N ALA A 210 -0.86 15.68 12.54
CA ALA A 210 0.05 16.78 12.85
C ALA A 210 0.97 17.12 11.65
N CYS A 211 1.48 16.11 10.93
CA CYS A 211 2.25 16.35 9.71
C CYS A 211 1.40 17.02 8.63
N MET A 212 0.19 16.53 8.39
CA MET A 212 -0.74 17.06 7.38
C MET A 212 -1.28 18.44 7.70
N SER A 213 -1.24 18.89 8.95
CA SER A 213 -1.63 20.27 9.32
C SER A 213 -0.72 21.32 8.68
N CYS A 214 0.51 20.92 8.35
CA CYS A 214 1.49 21.80 7.70
C CYS A 214 1.84 21.37 6.28
N HIS A 215 1.85 20.07 6.01
CA HIS A 215 2.28 19.48 4.75
C HIS A 215 1.11 18.77 4.03
N PRO A 216 0.39 19.44 3.11
CA PRO A 216 -0.58 18.73 2.27
C PRO A 216 0.13 17.64 1.48
N VAL A 217 -0.36 16.40 1.56
CA VAL A 217 0.34 15.18 1.12
C VAL A 217 0.83 15.26 -0.33
N HIS A 218 -0.04 15.70 -1.25
CA HIS A 218 0.30 15.81 -2.67
C HIS A 218 0.98 17.15 -3.03
N MET A 219 1.21 18.02 -2.04
CA MET A 219 1.88 19.32 -2.21
C MET A 219 2.81 19.59 -1.01
N PRO A 220 3.71 18.68 -0.63
CA PRO A 220 4.41 18.74 0.66
C PRO A 220 5.32 19.97 0.84
N SER A 221 5.76 20.57 -0.27
CA SER A 221 6.53 21.81 -0.24
C SER A 221 5.69 23.06 -0.04
N LYS A 222 4.36 22.97 -0.14
CA LYS A 222 3.43 24.05 0.13
C LYS A 222 3.04 24.06 1.61
N ILE A 223 3.95 24.56 2.43
CA ILE A 223 3.76 24.58 3.88
C ILE A 223 2.67 25.58 4.26
N THR A 224 1.71 25.10 5.04
CA THR A 224 0.65 25.91 5.65
C THR A 224 0.65 25.66 7.17
N TYR A 225 0.12 26.56 7.96
CA TYR A 225 0.01 26.41 9.41
C TYR A 225 -1.01 27.40 9.98
N SER A 226 -1.48 27.12 11.20
CA SER A 226 -2.32 28.02 11.97
C SER A 226 -1.47 29.03 12.73
N GLU A 227 -1.86 30.31 12.72
CA GLU A 227 -1.19 31.34 13.50
C GLU A 227 -1.33 31.08 15.00
N GLU A 228 -2.49 30.59 15.44
CA GLU A 228 -2.81 30.41 16.85
C GLU A 228 -2.26 29.10 17.43
N ASP A 229 -2.29 28.01 16.64
CA ASP A 229 -2.08 26.66 17.18
C ASP A 229 -0.68 26.11 16.94
N THR A 230 0.17 26.78 16.13
CA THR A 230 1.48 26.24 15.77
C THR A 230 2.54 26.66 16.79
N PRO A 231 3.10 25.72 17.58
CA PRO A 231 4.19 26.03 18.51
C PRO A 231 5.46 26.47 17.79
N SER A 232 6.12 27.52 18.29
CA SER A 232 7.39 28.04 17.72
C SER A 232 8.49 26.97 17.63
N LEU A 233 8.47 25.97 18.52
CA LEU A 233 9.45 24.88 18.54
C LEU A 233 9.35 23.97 17.29
N ILE A 234 8.18 23.87 16.67
CA ILE A 234 8.04 23.15 15.39
C ILE A 234 8.82 23.85 14.28
N CYS A 235 8.76 25.19 14.27
CA CYS A 235 9.53 26.00 13.32
C CYS A 235 11.04 25.84 13.54
N ALA A 236 11.47 25.73 14.79
CA ALA A 236 12.87 25.52 15.18
C ALA A 236 13.50 24.26 14.57
N GLY A 237 12.71 23.23 14.27
CA GLY A 237 13.20 22.00 13.62
C GLY A 237 13.91 22.24 12.28
N CYS A 238 13.50 23.30 11.55
CA CYS A 238 14.17 23.75 10.31
C CYS A 238 14.89 25.10 10.47
N HIS A 239 14.39 25.96 11.35
CA HIS A 239 14.87 27.33 11.56
C HIS A 239 15.55 27.52 12.93
N ASN A 240 16.39 26.54 13.33
CA ASN A 240 17.07 26.52 14.63
C ASN A 240 17.87 27.80 14.88
N GLN A 241 18.62 28.29 13.90
CA GLN A 241 19.41 29.51 14.05
C GLN A 241 18.55 30.73 14.41
N ALA A 242 17.42 30.91 13.72
CA ALA A 242 16.53 32.06 14.01
C ALA A 242 15.86 31.90 15.38
N TYR A 243 15.50 30.67 15.74
CA TYR A 243 14.94 30.36 17.05
C TYR A 243 15.94 30.63 18.17
N ASP A 244 17.18 30.12 18.04
CA ASP A 244 18.23 30.31 19.05
C ASP A 244 18.59 31.80 19.24
N LEU A 245 18.67 32.55 18.14
CA LEU A 245 18.90 34.01 18.23
C LEU A 245 17.79 34.71 19.03
N LEU A 246 16.53 34.34 18.79
CA LEU A 246 15.38 34.91 19.48
C LEU A 246 15.36 34.54 20.96
N GLN A 247 15.71 33.27 21.29
CA GLN A 247 15.73 32.78 22.67
C GLN A 247 16.92 33.36 23.47
N ASN A 248 18.04 33.55 22.82
CA ASN A 248 19.25 34.10 23.46
C ASN A 248 19.22 35.63 23.58
N ASN A 249 18.38 36.32 22.83
CA ASN A 249 18.23 37.77 22.83
C ASN A 249 16.85 38.16 23.34
N ILE A 250 16.67 38.15 24.67
CA ILE A 250 15.38 38.34 25.33
C ILE A 250 14.84 39.75 25.13
N THR A 251 13.80 39.85 24.32
CA THR A 251 13.07 41.08 24.02
C THR A 251 11.56 40.77 24.05
N LYS A 252 10.72 41.77 23.84
CA LYS A 252 9.26 41.50 23.64
C LYS A 252 8.94 40.61 22.46
N HIS A 253 9.83 40.50 21.47
CA HIS A 253 9.68 39.58 20.34
C HIS A 253 9.81 38.10 20.77
N THR A 254 10.50 37.80 21.87
CA THR A 254 10.63 36.45 22.39
C THR A 254 9.28 35.87 22.84
N ASP A 255 8.35 36.73 23.24
CA ASP A 255 7.01 36.36 23.67
C ASP A 255 6.02 36.19 22.51
N VAL A 256 6.44 36.55 21.27
CA VAL A 256 5.61 36.48 20.07
C VAL A 256 5.86 35.17 19.34
N LYS A 257 4.80 34.43 19.00
CA LYS A 257 4.95 33.17 18.23
C LYS A 257 5.51 33.43 16.83
N CYS A 258 6.30 32.51 16.33
CA CYS A 258 6.83 32.60 14.97
C CYS A 258 5.71 32.77 13.94
N SER A 259 4.58 32.03 14.11
CA SER A 259 3.40 32.12 13.24
C SER A 259 2.67 33.46 13.27
N GLU A 260 2.71 34.19 14.37
CA GLU A 260 2.10 35.52 14.46
C GLU A 260 2.87 36.57 13.61
N CYS A 261 4.20 36.47 13.56
CA CYS A 261 5.01 37.30 12.66
C CYS A 261 4.99 36.76 11.22
N HIS A 262 5.18 35.47 11.07
CA HIS A 262 5.24 34.77 9.78
C HIS A 262 3.92 34.04 9.49
N SER A 263 2.85 34.80 9.25
CA SER A 263 1.51 34.24 8.99
C SER A 263 1.45 33.36 7.71
N VAL A 264 2.40 33.51 6.82
CA VAL A 264 2.57 32.69 5.61
C VAL A 264 4.02 32.28 5.50
N HIS A 265 4.28 30.99 5.22
CA HIS A 265 5.63 30.47 5.07
C HIS A 265 6.41 31.26 3.99
N LYS A 266 7.64 31.63 4.29
CA LYS A 266 8.52 32.47 3.48
C LYS A 266 8.13 33.98 3.40
N ARG A 267 7.03 34.40 4.01
CA ARG A 267 6.73 35.85 4.12
C ARG A 267 7.58 36.44 5.21
N ILE A 268 8.24 37.54 4.90
CA ILE A 268 8.94 38.39 5.87
C ILE A 268 8.08 39.65 6.08
N PRO A 269 7.46 39.83 7.27
CA PRO A 269 6.64 41.01 7.53
C PRO A 269 7.51 42.29 7.62
N LEU A 270 6.94 43.40 7.24
CA LEU A 270 7.59 44.70 7.46
C LEU A 270 7.46 45.10 8.94
N CYS A 271 8.52 45.64 9.51
CA CYS A 271 8.51 46.14 10.90
C CYS A 271 7.37 47.13 11.16
N SER A 272 7.04 47.94 10.15
CA SER A 272 5.96 48.95 10.21
C SER A 272 4.53 48.33 10.27
N GLU A 273 4.35 47.05 9.97
CA GLU A 273 3.04 46.39 10.08
C GLU A 273 2.58 46.32 11.55
N CYS A 274 3.53 46.18 12.50
CA CYS A 274 3.23 46.14 13.92
C CYS A 274 3.64 47.44 14.63
N HIS A 275 4.80 48.02 14.24
CA HIS A 275 5.37 49.18 14.94
C HIS A 275 4.90 50.54 14.41
N GLY A 276 4.17 50.56 13.28
CA GLY A 276 3.73 51.79 12.67
C GLY A 276 4.91 52.74 12.30
N ALA A 277 4.84 54.00 12.67
CA ALA A 277 5.84 55.01 12.35
C ALA A 277 6.47 55.62 13.64
N PRO A 278 7.39 54.91 14.31
CA PRO A 278 7.96 55.32 15.60
C PRO A 278 8.94 56.48 15.48
N HIS A 279 9.42 56.78 14.29
CA HIS A 279 10.40 57.82 14.02
C HIS A 279 9.83 58.99 13.18
N SER A 280 10.63 60.03 12.98
CA SER A 280 10.24 61.18 12.16
C SER A 280 9.90 60.76 10.72
N LYS A 281 9.05 61.54 10.04
CA LYS A 281 8.66 61.29 8.64
C LYS A 281 9.86 61.13 7.71
N ARG A 282 10.97 61.81 7.98
CA ARG A 282 12.19 61.73 7.16
C ARG A 282 12.85 60.36 7.29
N MET A 283 12.87 59.79 8.49
CA MET A 283 13.44 58.44 8.74
C MET A 283 12.53 57.33 8.25
N MET A 284 11.22 57.57 8.25
CA MET A 284 10.20 56.59 7.85
C MET A 284 9.89 56.62 6.36
N GLN A 285 10.68 57.36 5.54
CA GLN A 285 10.51 57.38 4.09
C GLN A 285 10.76 56.00 3.46
N ASP A 286 11.63 55.22 4.07
CA ASP A 286 11.97 53.86 3.63
C ASP A 286 11.94 52.89 4.83
N THR A 287 10.82 52.23 5.00
CA THR A 287 10.58 51.25 6.11
C THR A 287 11.32 49.94 5.93
N SER A 288 11.93 49.68 4.76
CA SER A 288 12.76 48.49 4.53
C SER A 288 14.13 48.58 5.24
N LYS A 289 14.52 49.79 5.68
CA LYS A 289 15.83 50.05 6.30
C LYS A 289 15.83 50.03 7.83
N CYS A 290 14.77 49.62 8.46
CA CYS A 290 14.75 49.53 9.93
C CYS A 290 15.90 48.64 10.45
N GLY A 291 16.21 47.57 9.76
CA GLY A 291 17.31 46.65 10.09
C GLY A 291 18.71 47.24 10.05
N ASP A 292 18.93 48.32 9.33
CA ASP A 292 20.25 49.00 9.27
C ASP A 292 20.68 49.57 10.63
N CYS A 293 19.70 49.92 11.46
CA CYS A 293 19.93 50.43 12.82
C CYS A 293 19.53 49.40 13.90
N HIS A 294 18.46 48.63 13.66
CA HIS A 294 17.89 47.74 14.66
C HIS A 294 18.27 46.27 14.48
N SER A 295 19.09 45.94 13.47
CA SER A 295 19.39 44.54 13.14
C SER A 295 18.13 43.77 12.72
N ILE A 296 18.14 42.46 12.81
CA ILE A 296 16.99 41.57 12.48
C ILE A 296 16.10 41.39 13.70
N ALA A 297 14.83 41.11 13.48
CA ALA A 297 13.85 40.93 14.56
C ALA A 297 14.20 39.81 15.55
N HIS A 298 14.94 38.77 15.09
CA HIS A 298 15.42 37.70 15.96
C HIS A 298 16.67 38.02 16.77
N ASN A 299 17.35 39.15 16.48
CA ASN A 299 18.57 39.55 17.16
C ASN A 299 18.64 41.08 17.28
N LEU A 300 17.66 41.68 17.96
CA LEU A 300 17.62 43.11 18.19
C LEU A 300 18.73 43.52 19.19
N PRO A 301 19.35 44.70 19.03
CA PRO A 301 20.27 45.20 20.03
C PRO A 301 19.51 45.49 21.35
N VAL A 302 19.91 44.78 22.41
CA VAL A 302 19.41 45.01 23.78
C VAL A 302 20.22 46.17 24.34
N SER A 303 19.58 47.29 24.63
CA SER A 303 20.16 48.45 25.27
C SER A 303 20.11 48.35 26.79
#